data_91534555b8a142ac65cbddc3924b2a9f
#
_entry.id   91534555b8a142ac65cbddc3924b2a9f
#
_cell.length_a   1.000
_cell.length_b   1.000
_cell.length_c   1.000
_cell.angle_alpha   90.00
_cell.angle_beta   90.00
_cell.angle_gamma   90.00
#
_symmetry.space_group_name_H-M   'P 1'
#
loop_
_entity.id
_entity.type
_entity.pdbx_description
1 polymer ?
#
loop_
_entity_poly.entity_id
_entity_poly.type
_entity_poly.pdbx_seq_one_letter_code
_entity_poly.pdbx_strand_id
1 'polypeptide(L)'
;RRKPLVDGSATVSEARALSMVIVATILVIMVGLIVFRPVLLAPAAYGMFAVMGYSHPGLRLSYRPLTELYLGVPVNMIAVLVIAFIGSGTVSFLSVAVAAAFGFAASSLFVSMMSMDYPSDSLNGKETTVVRYPRSHWCALFPAIGLGAFIISLPFAAALMSSAALLGYTVLSVAVFLALMAYGRKTDHLRFAHLDGRVDGMESRSNDLRLKQLYTSVLYAAGLSVIFLNMGV
;
A
#
# COMPACT_ATOMS: atom_id res chain seq x y z
N ARG A 1 2.16 21.86 1.00
CA ARG A 1 3.10 20.73 0.88
C ARG A 1 4.39 21.25 0.27
N ARG A 2 5.51 21.19 1.02
CA ARG A 2 6.82 21.57 0.45
C ARG A 2 7.18 20.57 -0.64
N LYS A 3 7.49 21.07 -1.82
CA LYS A 3 7.99 20.26 -2.96
C LYS A 3 9.44 20.68 -3.18
N PRO A 4 10.43 19.92 -2.65
CA PRO A 4 11.83 20.35 -2.63
C PRO A 4 12.41 20.82 -3.94
N LEU A 5 11.98 20.20 -5.06
CA LEU A 5 12.40 20.61 -6.41
C LEU A 5 11.70 21.89 -6.90
N VAL A 6 10.53 22.24 -6.34
CA VAL A 6 9.75 23.42 -6.74
C VAL A 6 10.12 24.62 -5.88
N ASP A 7 10.33 24.39 -4.58
CA ASP A 7 10.72 25.47 -3.64
C ASP A 7 12.25 25.73 -3.63
N GLY A 8 13.01 25.00 -4.44
CA GLY A 8 14.45 25.19 -4.58
C GLY A 8 15.30 24.64 -3.44
N SER A 9 14.69 23.92 -2.48
CA SER A 9 15.44 23.30 -1.36
C SER A 9 16.22 22.06 -1.77
N ALA A 10 16.01 21.54 -2.99
CA ALA A 10 16.83 20.50 -3.61
C ALA A 10 16.97 20.78 -5.12
N THR A 11 18.13 20.48 -5.66
CA THR A 11 18.40 20.57 -7.09
C THR A 11 18.01 19.27 -7.82
N VAL A 12 17.77 19.35 -9.12
CA VAL A 12 17.51 18.17 -9.95
C VAL A 12 18.68 17.19 -9.94
N SER A 13 19.93 17.71 -9.86
CA SER A 13 21.13 16.88 -9.79
C SER A 13 21.21 16.09 -8.49
N GLU A 14 20.90 16.70 -7.35
CA GLU A 14 20.85 16.03 -6.05
C GLU A 14 19.75 14.96 -6.00
N ALA A 15 18.56 15.27 -6.51
CA ALA A 15 17.48 14.31 -6.59
C ALA A 15 17.83 13.11 -7.50
N ARG A 16 18.53 13.36 -8.62
CA ARG A 16 19.02 12.32 -9.53
C ARG A 16 20.10 11.45 -8.86
N ALA A 17 21.07 12.08 -8.19
CA ALA A 17 22.13 11.36 -7.48
C ALA A 17 21.55 10.46 -6.39
N LEU A 18 20.63 10.99 -5.56
CA LEU A 18 19.95 10.20 -4.53
C LEU A 18 19.17 9.03 -5.13
N SER A 19 18.43 9.27 -6.21
CA SER A 19 17.69 8.20 -6.91
C SER A 19 18.62 7.11 -7.45
N MET A 20 19.77 7.46 -8.01
CA MET A 20 20.75 6.48 -8.48
C MET A 20 21.33 5.64 -7.34
N VAL A 21 21.65 6.26 -6.20
CA VAL A 21 22.13 5.54 -5.01
C VAL A 21 21.06 4.55 -4.51
N ILE A 22 19.80 5.00 -4.39
CA ILE A 22 18.71 4.13 -3.96
C ILE A 22 18.53 2.96 -4.92
N VAL A 23 18.49 3.21 -6.23
CA VAL A 23 18.33 2.14 -7.25
C VAL A 23 19.51 1.17 -7.21
N ALA A 24 20.74 1.66 -7.12
CA ALA A 24 21.92 0.81 -7.01
C ALA A 24 21.87 -0.08 -5.75
N THR A 25 21.50 0.49 -4.61
CA THR A 25 21.34 -0.25 -3.35
C THR A 25 20.29 -1.36 -3.48
N ILE A 26 19.12 -1.04 -4.06
CA ILE A 26 18.06 -2.03 -4.30
C ILE A 26 18.57 -3.15 -5.22
N LEU A 27 19.28 -2.82 -6.31
CA LEU A 27 19.80 -3.81 -7.24
C LEU A 27 20.82 -4.73 -6.56
N VAL A 28 21.72 -4.21 -5.73
CA VAL A 28 22.69 -5.02 -4.98
C VAL A 28 21.98 -6.00 -4.05
N ILE A 29 20.99 -5.52 -3.29
CA ILE A 29 20.19 -6.37 -2.40
C ILE A 29 19.44 -7.44 -3.20
N MET A 30 18.79 -7.06 -4.30
CA MET A 30 18.06 -8.00 -5.16
C MET A 30 18.95 -9.08 -5.75
N VAL A 31 20.12 -8.70 -6.29
CA VAL A 31 21.09 -9.68 -6.83
C VAL A 31 21.54 -10.63 -5.73
N GLY A 32 21.87 -10.13 -4.54
CA GLY A 32 22.21 -10.97 -3.39
C GLY A 32 21.10 -11.98 -3.08
N LEU A 33 19.86 -11.52 -2.96
CA LEU A 33 18.72 -12.39 -2.67
C LEU A 33 18.50 -13.45 -3.76
N ILE A 34 18.61 -13.07 -5.04
CA ILE A 34 18.42 -13.98 -6.18
C ILE A 34 19.51 -15.05 -6.23
N VAL A 35 20.76 -14.70 -5.93
CA VAL A 35 21.88 -15.67 -5.86
C VAL A 35 21.61 -16.75 -4.81
N PHE A 36 21.10 -16.37 -3.64
CA PHE A 36 20.78 -17.32 -2.58
C PHE A 36 19.45 -18.07 -2.80
N ARG A 37 18.48 -17.44 -3.48
CA ARG A 37 17.13 -17.97 -3.71
C ARG A 37 16.64 -17.57 -5.11
N PRO A 38 16.99 -18.31 -6.18
CA PRO A 38 16.66 -17.94 -7.57
C PRO A 38 15.18 -17.76 -7.86
N VAL A 39 14.30 -18.40 -7.08
CA VAL A 39 12.83 -18.22 -7.19
C VAL A 39 12.40 -16.77 -6.94
N LEU A 40 13.23 -15.97 -6.24
CA LEU A 40 12.95 -14.55 -5.99
C LEU A 40 13.14 -13.67 -7.25
N LEU A 41 13.65 -14.22 -8.35
CA LEU A 41 13.76 -13.49 -9.62
C LEU A 41 12.40 -12.96 -10.11
N ALA A 42 11.34 -13.77 -10.00
CA ALA A 42 10.00 -13.36 -10.45
C ALA A 42 9.43 -12.18 -9.66
N PRO A 43 9.37 -12.21 -8.31
CA PRO A 43 8.94 -11.06 -7.52
C PRO A 43 9.85 -9.84 -7.70
N ALA A 44 11.15 -10.02 -7.86
CA ALA A 44 12.10 -8.95 -8.12
C ALA A 44 11.84 -8.28 -9.48
N ALA A 45 11.64 -9.05 -10.54
CA ALA A 45 11.30 -8.54 -11.87
C ALA A 45 9.97 -7.77 -11.85
N TYR A 46 8.95 -8.26 -11.13
CA TYR A 46 7.69 -7.55 -10.97
C TYR A 46 7.88 -6.22 -10.21
N GLY A 47 8.66 -6.21 -9.13
CA GLY A 47 8.98 -5.00 -8.38
C GLY A 47 9.68 -3.95 -9.26
N MET A 48 10.65 -4.36 -10.08
CA MET A 48 11.32 -3.48 -11.04
C MET A 48 10.34 -2.95 -12.09
N PHE A 49 9.48 -3.80 -12.65
CA PHE A 49 8.44 -3.37 -13.58
C PHE A 49 7.52 -2.33 -12.92
N ALA A 50 7.10 -2.55 -11.68
CA ALA A 50 6.24 -1.63 -10.96
C ALA A 50 6.91 -0.25 -10.76
N VAL A 51 8.15 -0.22 -10.30
CA VAL A 51 8.91 1.01 -10.08
C VAL A 51 9.15 1.76 -11.40
N MET A 52 9.65 1.06 -12.42
CA MET A 52 9.93 1.68 -13.71
C MET A 52 8.66 2.11 -14.43
N GLY A 53 7.64 1.24 -14.48
CA GLY A 53 6.40 1.49 -15.18
C GLY A 53 5.57 2.62 -14.55
N TYR A 54 5.67 2.80 -13.23
CA TYR A 54 4.92 3.82 -12.51
C TYR A 54 5.18 5.22 -13.05
N SER A 55 6.45 5.58 -13.30
CA SER A 55 6.86 6.93 -13.72
C SER A 55 7.40 7.01 -15.13
N HIS A 56 7.64 5.88 -15.82
CA HIS A 56 8.24 5.87 -17.15
C HIS A 56 7.37 6.61 -18.17
N PRO A 57 7.93 7.54 -18.98
CA PRO A 57 7.15 8.38 -19.90
C PRO A 57 6.28 7.61 -20.90
N GLY A 58 6.71 6.41 -21.33
CA GLY A 58 5.97 5.56 -22.27
C GLY A 58 4.84 4.76 -21.65
N LEU A 59 4.99 4.35 -20.37
CA LEU A 59 3.99 3.53 -19.67
C LEU A 59 3.03 4.38 -18.84
N ARG A 60 3.56 5.35 -18.10
CA ARG A 60 2.82 6.30 -17.26
C ARG A 60 1.73 5.62 -16.41
N LEU A 61 2.07 4.51 -15.74
CA LEU A 61 1.07 3.75 -15.00
C LEU A 61 0.45 4.58 -13.87
N SER A 62 1.19 5.54 -13.31
CA SER A 62 0.66 6.49 -12.33
C SER A 62 -0.42 7.43 -12.87
N TYR A 63 -0.60 7.50 -14.18
CA TYR A 63 -1.63 8.29 -14.86
C TYR A 63 -2.86 7.46 -15.23
N ARG A 64 -2.86 6.16 -14.97
CA ARG A 64 -3.93 5.24 -15.39
C ARG A 64 -4.85 4.89 -14.23
N PRO A 65 -6.14 4.64 -14.49
CA PRO A 65 -7.06 4.17 -13.46
C PRO A 65 -6.69 2.75 -13.01
N LEU A 66 -7.10 2.40 -11.81
CA LEU A 66 -6.92 1.08 -11.18
C LEU A 66 -5.44 0.67 -10.95
N THR A 67 -4.50 1.62 -11.01
CA THR A 67 -3.08 1.36 -10.74
C THR A 67 -2.87 0.73 -9.37
N GLU A 68 -3.69 1.08 -8.39
CA GLU A 68 -3.69 0.49 -7.06
C GLU A 68 -3.96 -1.01 -7.08
N LEU A 69 -4.82 -1.49 -8.00
CA LEU A 69 -5.17 -2.91 -8.10
C LEU A 69 -4.06 -3.73 -8.77
N TYR A 70 -3.48 -3.24 -9.85
CA TYR A 70 -2.48 -4.02 -10.58
C TYR A 70 -1.01 -3.67 -10.23
N LEU A 71 -0.76 -2.62 -9.45
CA LEU A 71 0.56 -2.33 -8.89
C LEU A 71 0.53 -2.26 -7.36
N GLY A 72 -0.32 -1.43 -6.78
CA GLY A 72 -0.32 -1.17 -5.34
C GLY A 72 -0.55 -2.44 -4.53
N VAL A 73 -1.66 -3.13 -4.75
CA VAL A 73 -1.99 -4.38 -4.03
C VAL A 73 -0.93 -5.46 -4.27
N PRO A 74 -0.57 -5.82 -5.53
CA PRO A 74 0.40 -6.88 -5.77
C PRO A 74 1.80 -6.59 -5.22
N VAL A 75 2.29 -5.35 -5.30
CA VAL A 75 3.61 -4.99 -4.75
C VAL A 75 3.64 -5.24 -3.23
N ASN A 76 2.60 -4.81 -2.52
CA ASN A 76 2.51 -5.03 -1.07
C ASN A 76 2.31 -6.51 -0.71
N MET A 77 1.52 -7.25 -1.50
CA MET A 77 1.36 -8.70 -1.34
C MET A 77 2.69 -9.43 -1.53
N ILE A 78 3.40 -9.13 -2.61
CA ILE A 78 4.70 -9.75 -2.93
C ILE A 78 5.71 -9.49 -1.81
N ALA A 79 5.76 -8.29 -1.24
CA ALA A 79 6.64 -8.00 -0.12
C ALA A 79 6.38 -8.94 1.07
N VAL A 80 5.12 -9.15 1.45
CA VAL A 80 4.74 -10.07 2.53
C VAL A 80 5.08 -11.52 2.16
N LEU A 81 4.78 -11.94 0.92
CA LEU A 81 5.05 -13.32 0.46
C LEU A 81 6.55 -13.62 0.41
N VAL A 82 7.37 -12.65 -0.01
CA VAL A 82 8.84 -12.80 -0.01
C VAL A 82 9.35 -12.96 1.42
N ILE A 83 8.88 -12.17 2.37
CA ILE A 83 9.25 -12.29 3.79
C ILE A 83 8.84 -13.65 4.33
N ALA A 84 7.60 -14.10 4.08
CA ALA A 84 7.12 -15.40 4.50
C ALA A 84 7.96 -16.54 3.90
N PHE A 85 8.28 -16.46 2.60
CA PHE A 85 9.10 -17.46 1.93
C PHE A 85 10.55 -17.50 2.45
N ILE A 86 11.15 -16.36 2.74
CA ILE A 86 12.50 -16.30 3.32
C ILE A 86 12.51 -16.94 4.71
N GLY A 87 11.49 -16.69 5.53
CA GLY A 87 11.39 -17.23 6.89
C GLY A 87 11.08 -18.71 6.96
N SER A 88 10.11 -19.20 6.16
CA SER A 88 9.61 -20.59 6.26
C SER A 88 10.07 -21.50 5.11
N GLY A 89 10.65 -20.98 4.06
CA GLY A 89 11.02 -21.74 2.84
C GLY A 89 9.82 -22.08 1.94
N THR A 90 8.59 -21.78 2.35
CA THR A 90 7.36 -22.15 1.64
C THR A 90 6.36 -20.98 1.62
N VAL A 91 5.41 -21.04 0.70
CA VAL A 91 4.25 -20.13 0.66
C VAL A 91 3.00 -20.94 0.95
N SER A 92 2.40 -20.71 2.10
CA SER A 92 1.15 -21.35 2.49
C SER A 92 -0.06 -20.54 2.02
N PHE A 93 -1.25 -21.16 2.01
CA PHE A 93 -2.49 -20.44 1.74
C PHE A 93 -2.73 -19.31 2.78
N LEU A 94 -2.39 -19.53 4.04
CA LEU A 94 -2.46 -18.50 5.06
C LEU A 94 -1.57 -17.31 4.69
N SER A 95 -0.32 -17.56 4.25
CA SER A 95 0.58 -16.48 3.80
C SER A 95 -0.02 -15.67 2.66
N VAL A 96 -0.68 -16.31 1.70
CA VAL A 96 -1.34 -15.64 0.57
C VAL A 96 -2.52 -14.78 1.05
N ALA A 97 -3.38 -15.33 1.93
CA ALA A 97 -4.54 -14.61 2.44
C ALA A 97 -4.13 -13.40 3.31
N VAL A 98 -3.12 -13.56 4.17
CA VAL A 98 -2.55 -12.47 4.96
C VAL A 98 -1.90 -11.41 4.07
N ALA A 99 -1.15 -11.83 3.05
CA ALA A 99 -0.54 -10.92 2.08
C ALA A 99 -1.62 -10.11 1.32
N ALA A 100 -2.72 -10.76 0.92
CA ALA A 100 -3.83 -10.08 0.27
C ALA A 100 -4.49 -9.06 1.21
N ALA A 101 -4.79 -9.45 2.45
CA ALA A 101 -5.35 -8.55 3.45
C ALA A 101 -4.44 -7.31 3.65
N PHE A 102 -3.13 -7.54 3.84
CA PHE A 102 -2.15 -6.47 3.98
C PHE A 102 -2.02 -5.61 2.71
N GLY A 103 -1.99 -6.25 1.54
CA GLY A 103 -1.92 -5.57 0.24
C GLY A 103 -3.05 -4.56 0.05
N PHE A 104 -4.27 -4.93 0.37
CA PHE A 104 -5.43 -4.02 0.31
C PHE A 104 -5.38 -2.95 1.41
N ALA A 105 -4.97 -3.30 2.63
CA ALA A 105 -4.81 -2.33 3.71
C ALA A 105 -3.78 -1.25 3.35
N ALA A 106 -2.60 -1.63 2.90
CA ALA A 106 -1.53 -0.71 2.50
C ALA A 106 -1.93 0.12 1.27
N SER A 107 -2.61 -0.50 0.29
CA SER A 107 -3.05 0.22 -0.92
C SER A 107 -4.17 1.21 -0.65
N SER A 108 -4.91 1.09 0.45
CA SER A 108 -5.89 2.10 0.87
C SER A 108 -5.24 3.47 1.10
N LEU A 109 -3.98 3.50 1.53
CA LEU A 109 -3.21 4.73 1.68
C LEU A 109 -2.94 5.39 0.31
N PHE A 110 -2.59 4.61 -0.71
CA PHE A 110 -2.39 5.14 -2.08
C PHE A 110 -3.65 5.77 -2.63
N VAL A 111 -4.80 5.11 -2.49
CA VAL A 111 -6.10 5.63 -2.94
C VAL A 111 -6.45 6.93 -2.20
N SER A 112 -6.16 6.99 -0.90
CA SER A 112 -6.36 8.20 -0.11
C SER A 112 -5.45 9.34 -0.55
N MET A 113 -4.19 9.06 -0.91
CA MET A 113 -3.27 10.05 -1.49
C MET A 113 -3.76 10.58 -2.83
N MET A 114 -4.23 9.71 -3.72
CA MET A 114 -4.84 10.12 -4.99
C MET A 114 -6.09 10.97 -4.78
N SER A 115 -6.89 10.67 -3.76
CA SER A 115 -8.07 11.49 -3.43
C SER A 115 -7.69 12.90 -2.99
N MET A 116 -6.58 13.06 -2.29
CA MET A 116 -6.06 14.38 -1.91
C MET A 116 -5.46 15.14 -3.09
N ASP A 117 -4.79 14.43 -3.99
CA ASP A 117 -4.21 15.00 -5.19
C ASP A 117 -5.24 15.23 -6.31
N TYR A 118 -6.53 14.86 -6.08
CA TYR A 118 -7.62 14.97 -7.06
C TYR A 118 -7.69 16.33 -7.77
N PRO A 119 -7.66 17.49 -7.07
CA PRO A 119 -7.75 18.78 -7.75
C PRO A 119 -6.56 19.02 -8.70
N SER A 120 -5.37 18.65 -8.27
CA SER A 120 -4.15 18.78 -9.08
C SER A 120 -4.13 17.78 -10.23
N ASP A 121 -4.50 16.53 -9.97
CA ASP A 121 -4.46 15.46 -10.97
C ASP A 121 -5.48 15.69 -12.08
N SER A 122 -6.69 16.14 -11.74
CA SER A 122 -7.73 16.47 -12.72
C SER A 122 -7.33 17.64 -13.65
N LEU A 123 -6.68 18.68 -13.09
CA LEU A 123 -6.17 19.81 -13.87
C LEU A 123 -5.02 19.44 -14.80
N ASN A 124 -4.20 18.44 -14.41
CA ASN A 124 -3.04 17.99 -15.19
C ASN A 124 -3.34 16.79 -16.11
N GLY A 125 -4.60 16.46 -16.32
CA GLY A 125 -5.02 15.39 -17.23
C GLY A 125 -4.60 13.98 -16.79
N LYS A 126 -4.37 13.75 -15.49
CA LYS A 126 -4.15 12.40 -14.99
C LYS A 126 -5.49 11.71 -14.83
N GLU A 127 -5.60 10.49 -15.35
CA GLU A 127 -6.79 9.65 -15.22
C GLU A 127 -6.65 8.62 -14.07
N THR A 128 -6.21 9.07 -12.89
CA THR A 128 -6.17 8.19 -11.72
C THR A 128 -7.55 7.63 -11.39
N THR A 129 -7.63 6.56 -10.60
CA THR A 129 -8.91 5.92 -10.25
C THR A 129 -9.92 6.90 -9.67
N VAL A 130 -9.46 7.80 -8.82
CA VAL A 130 -10.34 8.81 -8.18
C VAL A 130 -10.74 9.93 -9.14
N VAL A 131 -9.94 10.23 -10.16
CA VAL A 131 -10.29 11.19 -11.22
C VAL A 131 -11.29 10.55 -12.18
N ARG A 132 -11.06 9.30 -12.57
CA ARG A 132 -11.96 8.57 -13.47
C ARG A 132 -13.31 8.26 -12.85
N TYR A 133 -13.33 7.97 -11.54
CA TYR A 133 -14.53 7.61 -10.77
C TYR A 133 -14.68 8.52 -9.55
N PRO A 134 -14.94 9.83 -9.73
CA PRO A 134 -14.79 10.82 -8.66
C PRO A 134 -15.80 10.67 -7.52
N ARG A 135 -16.97 10.07 -7.75
CA ARG A 135 -18.01 9.83 -6.73
C ARG A 135 -18.02 8.42 -6.17
N SER A 136 -16.99 7.63 -6.42
CA SER A 136 -16.85 6.28 -5.86
C SER A 136 -16.26 6.30 -4.45
N HIS A 137 -16.56 5.26 -3.66
CA HIS A 137 -16.06 5.08 -2.30
C HIS A 137 -14.76 4.26 -2.25
N TRP A 138 -13.82 4.54 -3.16
CA TRP A 138 -12.58 3.76 -3.29
C TRP A 138 -11.75 3.71 -2.01
N CYS A 139 -11.65 4.83 -1.26
CA CYS A 139 -10.84 4.87 -0.04
C CYS A 139 -11.39 3.96 1.06
N ALA A 140 -12.71 3.74 1.12
CA ALA A 140 -13.34 2.82 2.05
C ALA A 140 -13.42 1.39 1.51
N LEU A 141 -13.49 1.21 0.19
CA LEU A 141 -13.64 -0.09 -0.47
C LEU A 141 -12.38 -0.95 -0.33
N PHE A 142 -11.19 -0.39 -0.50
CA PHE A 142 -9.95 -1.15 -0.40
C PHE A 142 -9.78 -1.85 0.95
N PRO A 143 -9.89 -1.17 2.09
CA PRO A 143 -9.80 -1.86 3.38
C PRO A 143 -10.98 -2.82 3.61
N ALA A 144 -12.16 -2.59 3.03
CA ALA A 144 -13.26 -3.54 3.12
C ALA A 144 -12.95 -4.87 2.40
N ILE A 145 -12.34 -4.81 1.21
CA ILE A 145 -11.86 -6.02 0.51
C ILE A 145 -10.76 -6.71 1.33
N GLY A 146 -9.83 -5.93 1.91
CA GLY A 146 -8.80 -6.45 2.80
C GLY A 146 -9.38 -7.18 4.02
N LEU A 147 -10.45 -6.65 4.61
CA LEU A 147 -11.19 -7.32 5.68
C LEU A 147 -11.78 -8.65 5.21
N GLY A 148 -12.31 -8.71 3.99
CA GLY A 148 -12.78 -9.97 3.40
C GLY A 148 -11.66 -11.00 3.27
N ALA A 149 -10.50 -10.61 2.75
CA ALA A 149 -9.32 -11.48 2.67
C ALA A 149 -8.84 -11.94 4.06
N PHE A 150 -8.88 -11.06 5.06
CA PHE A 150 -8.60 -11.43 6.44
C PHE A 150 -9.58 -12.49 6.96
N ILE A 151 -10.89 -12.31 6.75
CA ILE A 151 -11.91 -13.29 7.19
C ILE A 151 -11.66 -14.66 6.55
N ILE A 152 -11.29 -14.70 5.26
CA ILE A 152 -10.91 -15.94 4.57
C ILE A 152 -9.68 -16.59 5.20
N SER A 153 -8.77 -15.82 5.79
CA SER A 153 -7.57 -16.36 6.45
C SER A 153 -7.85 -17.06 7.80
N LEU A 154 -8.96 -16.73 8.47
CA LEU A 154 -9.24 -17.17 9.84
C LEU A 154 -9.27 -18.70 10.02
N PRO A 155 -9.91 -19.51 9.17
CA PRO A 155 -9.89 -20.97 9.33
C PRO A 155 -8.47 -21.55 9.29
N PHE A 156 -7.62 -21.01 8.43
CA PHE A 156 -6.23 -21.45 8.28
C PHE A 156 -5.36 -20.97 9.45
N ALA A 157 -5.61 -19.76 9.92
CA ALA A 157 -4.97 -19.24 11.14
C ALA A 157 -5.36 -20.07 12.36
N ALA A 158 -6.63 -20.42 12.51
CA ALA A 158 -7.12 -21.24 13.62
C ALA A 158 -6.49 -22.65 13.65
N ALA A 159 -6.13 -23.19 12.51
CA ALA A 159 -5.47 -24.49 12.41
C ALA A 159 -3.98 -24.46 12.82
N LEU A 160 -3.34 -23.27 12.79
CA LEU A 160 -1.90 -23.12 12.95
C LEU A 160 -1.50 -22.31 14.19
N MET A 161 -2.42 -21.48 14.71
CA MET A 161 -2.14 -20.54 15.81
C MET A 161 -2.66 -21.08 17.14
N SER A 162 -1.96 -20.74 18.22
CA SER A 162 -2.53 -20.86 19.57
C SER A 162 -3.75 -19.95 19.72
N SER A 163 -4.64 -20.27 20.66
CA SER A 163 -5.86 -19.46 20.90
C SER A 163 -5.54 -18.00 21.23
N ALA A 164 -4.46 -17.74 21.96
CA ALA A 164 -4.03 -16.38 22.29
C ALA A 164 -3.51 -15.63 21.07
N ALA A 165 -2.70 -16.28 20.21
CA ALA A 165 -2.20 -15.68 18.97
C ALA A 165 -3.35 -15.42 17.98
N LEU A 166 -4.29 -16.36 17.84
CA LEU A 166 -5.48 -16.19 16.99
C LEU A 166 -6.36 -15.02 17.48
N LEU A 167 -6.56 -14.91 18.79
CA LEU A 167 -7.31 -13.78 19.35
C LEU A 167 -6.61 -12.46 19.06
N GLY A 168 -5.29 -12.38 19.30
CA GLY A 168 -4.49 -11.19 19.00
C GLY A 168 -4.55 -10.80 17.50
N TYR A 169 -4.39 -11.79 16.62
CA TYR A 169 -4.50 -11.62 15.16
C TYR A 169 -5.87 -11.08 14.77
N THR A 170 -6.94 -11.66 15.33
CA THR A 170 -8.31 -11.27 15.02
C THR A 170 -8.62 -9.86 15.52
N VAL A 171 -8.32 -9.55 16.78
CA VAL A 171 -8.60 -8.22 17.35
C VAL A 171 -7.82 -7.14 16.64
N LEU A 172 -6.52 -7.35 16.38
CA LEU A 172 -5.67 -6.41 15.67
C LEU A 172 -6.23 -6.14 14.27
N SER A 173 -6.50 -7.20 13.50
CA SER A 173 -6.94 -7.05 12.10
C SER A 173 -8.29 -6.37 12.00
N VAL A 174 -9.27 -6.77 12.81
CA VAL A 174 -10.60 -6.14 12.82
C VAL A 174 -10.49 -4.65 13.18
N ALA A 175 -9.75 -4.33 14.24
CA ALA A 175 -9.57 -2.93 14.67
C ALA A 175 -8.92 -2.08 13.56
N VAL A 176 -7.88 -2.60 12.93
CA VAL A 176 -7.18 -1.90 11.83
C VAL A 176 -8.10 -1.68 10.63
N PHE A 177 -8.78 -2.71 10.15
CA PHE A 177 -9.65 -2.58 8.99
C PHE A 177 -10.81 -1.63 9.25
N LEU A 178 -11.43 -1.68 10.42
CA LEU A 178 -12.48 -0.73 10.80
C LEU A 178 -11.95 0.72 10.85
N ALA A 179 -10.76 0.93 11.40
CA ALA A 179 -10.12 2.25 11.41
C ALA A 179 -9.81 2.75 9.99
N LEU A 180 -9.20 1.90 9.14
CA LEU A 180 -8.91 2.25 7.75
C LEU A 180 -10.19 2.56 6.94
N MET A 181 -11.26 1.79 7.13
CA MET A 181 -12.56 2.06 6.51
C MET A 181 -13.16 3.40 6.99
N ALA A 182 -13.07 3.70 8.29
CA ALA A 182 -13.56 4.95 8.85
C ALA A 182 -12.77 6.15 8.29
N TYR A 183 -11.45 6.06 8.21
CA TYR A 183 -10.61 7.11 7.60
C TYR A 183 -10.86 7.23 6.09
N GLY A 184 -11.00 6.11 5.40
CA GLY A 184 -11.33 6.08 3.97
C GLY A 184 -12.66 6.76 3.67
N ARG A 185 -13.72 6.48 4.44
CA ARG A 185 -15.00 7.17 4.31
C ARG A 185 -14.88 8.68 4.50
N LYS A 186 -14.12 9.11 5.52
CA LYS A 186 -13.89 10.55 5.75
C LYS A 186 -13.17 11.20 4.57
N THR A 187 -12.18 10.52 3.99
CA THR A 187 -11.45 11.00 2.80
C THR A 187 -12.38 11.09 1.58
N ASP A 188 -13.21 10.08 1.34
CA ASP A 188 -14.20 10.11 0.26
C ASP A 188 -15.22 11.25 0.44
N HIS A 189 -15.70 11.46 1.66
CA HIS A 189 -16.63 12.58 1.96
C HIS A 189 -15.97 13.96 1.75
N LEU A 190 -14.70 14.13 2.10
CA LEU A 190 -13.97 15.38 1.83
C LEU A 190 -13.86 15.63 0.33
N ARG A 191 -13.56 14.58 -0.47
CA ARG A 191 -13.51 14.69 -1.92
C ARG A 191 -14.88 15.05 -2.50
N PHE A 192 -15.96 14.44 -2.03
CA PHE A 192 -17.33 14.77 -2.48
C PHE A 192 -17.72 16.20 -2.13
N ALA A 193 -17.36 16.65 -0.92
CA ALA A 193 -17.62 18.03 -0.50
C ALA A 193 -16.85 19.05 -1.35
N HIS A 194 -15.61 18.69 -1.78
CA HIS A 194 -14.83 19.50 -2.72
C HIS A 194 -15.48 19.54 -4.11
N LEU A 195 -15.94 18.39 -4.62
CA LEU A 195 -16.65 18.29 -5.90
C LEU A 195 -17.95 19.11 -5.91
N ASP A 196 -18.62 19.23 -4.78
CA ASP A 196 -19.84 20.01 -4.62
C ASP A 196 -19.58 21.50 -4.32
N GLY A 197 -18.32 21.95 -4.35
CA GLY A 197 -17.94 23.34 -4.04
C GLY A 197 -18.13 23.75 -2.59
N ARG A 198 -18.29 22.79 -1.67
CA ARG A 198 -18.59 23.07 -0.25
C ARG A 198 -17.34 23.24 0.62
N VAL A 199 -16.17 22.86 0.12
CA VAL A 199 -14.91 22.91 0.88
C VAL A 199 -13.78 23.41 0.00
N ASP A 200 -13.24 24.56 0.39
CA ASP A 200 -11.95 25.04 -0.09
C ASP A 200 -10.83 24.50 0.82
N GLY A 201 -9.68 24.16 0.25
CA GLY A 201 -8.52 23.72 1.03
C GLY A 201 -8.60 22.28 1.55
N MET A 202 -8.99 21.36 0.69
CA MET A 202 -9.01 19.90 0.97
C MET A 202 -7.66 19.38 1.50
N GLU A 203 -6.55 20.04 1.16
CA GLU A 203 -5.18 19.62 1.47
C GLU A 203 -4.87 19.59 2.98
N SER A 204 -5.27 20.57 3.75
CA SER A 204 -4.93 20.64 5.18
C SER A 204 -5.72 19.64 6.03
N ARG A 205 -6.99 19.43 5.71
CA ARG A 205 -7.87 18.50 6.44
C ARG A 205 -7.56 17.04 6.13
N SER A 206 -7.05 16.76 4.93
CA SER A 206 -6.72 15.40 4.50
C SER A 206 -5.34 14.94 5.01
N ASN A 207 -4.41 15.84 5.32
CA ASN A 207 -3.10 15.47 5.84
C ASN A 207 -3.18 14.70 7.18
N ASP A 208 -4.04 15.12 8.10
CA ASP A 208 -4.26 14.43 9.38
C ASP A 208 -4.82 13.00 9.15
N LEU A 209 -5.79 12.84 8.25
CA LEU A 209 -6.35 11.54 7.92
C LEU A 209 -5.32 10.62 7.28
N ARG A 210 -4.45 11.15 6.42
CA ARG A 210 -3.36 10.39 5.80
C ARG A 210 -2.36 9.89 6.83
N LEU A 211 -1.95 10.74 7.76
CA LEU A 211 -1.03 10.35 8.82
C LEU A 211 -1.65 9.25 9.69
N LYS A 212 -2.93 9.37 10.04
CA LYS A 212 -3.66 8.33 10.78
C LYS A 212 -3.71 7.01 10.02
N GLN A 213 -3.97 7.03 8.72
CA GLN A 213 -3.93 5.83 7.87
C GLN A 213 -2.53 5.22 7.80
N LEU A 214 -1.49 6.04 7.63
CA LEU A 214 -0.10 5.58 7.60
C LEU A 214 0.27 4.90 8.92
N TYR A 215 0.04 5.57 10.07
CA TYR A 215 0.31 4.99 11.37
C TYR A 215 -0.47 3.70 11.62
N THR A 216 -1.74 3.64 11.22
CA THR A 216 -2.57 2.43 11.35
C THR A 216 -1.99 1.28 10.51
N SER A 217 -1.54 1.55 9.28
CA SER A 217 -0.92 0.53 8.43
C SER A 217 0.44 0.05 8.97
N VAL A 218 1.25 0.96 9.51
CA VAL A 218 2.54 0.62 10.16
C VAL A 218 2.32 -0.21 11.42
N LEU A 219 1.35 0.17 12.27
CA LEU A 219 0.99 -0.60 13.47
C LEU A 219 0.47 -1.99 13.11
N TYR A 220 -0.28 -2.12 12.01
CA TYR A 220 -0.72 -3.42 11.52
C TYR A 220 0.47 -4.29 11.12
N ALA A 221 1.39 -3.77 10.32
CA ALA A 221 2.59 -4.51 9.93
C ALA A 221 3.42 -4.95 11.14
N ALA A 222 3.66 -4.04 12.10
CA ALA A 222 4.41 -4.34 13.32
C ALA A 222 3.68 -5.39 14.19
N GLY A 223 2.38 -5.24 14.37
CA GLY A 223 1.57 -6.19 15.14
C GLY A 223 1.55 -7.58 14.52
N LEU A 224 1.38 -7.68 13.20
CA LEU A 224 1.49 -8.95 12.48
C LEU A 224 2.88 -9.59 12.67
N SER A 225 3.95 -8.80 12.56
CA SER A 225 5.32 -9.29 12.76
C SER A 225 5.52 -9.89 14.15
N VAL A 226 5.02 -9.22 15.20
CA VAL A 226 5.09 -9.74 16.57
C VAL A 226 4.30 -11.06 16.71
N ILE A 227 3.10 -11.14 16.14
CA ILE A 227 2.27 -12.36 16.23
C ILE A 227 2.96 -13.53 15.53
N PHE A 228 3.48 -13.32 14.30
CA PHE A 228 4.13 -14.38 13.53
C PHE A 228 5.48 -14.80 14.11
N LEU A 229 6.27 -13.88 14.68
CA LEU A 229 7.52 -14.21 15.37
C LEU A 229 7.28 -15.12 16.59
N ASN A 230 6.19 -14.90 17.32
CA ASN A 230 5.83 -15.75 18.48
C ASN A 230 5.25 -17.12 18.08
N MET A 231 4.97 -17.34 16.80
CA MET A 231 4.53 -18.66 16.31
C MET A 231 5.68 -19.62 15.99
N GLY A 232 6.94 -19.14 16.04
CA GLY A 232 8.10 -19.97 15.68
C GLY A 232 8.15 -20.33 14.18
N VAL A 233 7.50 -19.51 13.34
CA VAL A 233 7.47 -19.66 11.88
C VAL A 233 8.47 -18.70 11.25
#